data_835b86a04e1b2f511171b409b7075b33
#
_entry.id   835b86a04e1b2f511171b409b7075b33
#
_cell.length_a   1.000
_cell.length_b   1.000
_cell.length_c   1.000
_cell.angle_alpha   90.00
_cell.angle_beta   90.00
_cell.angle_gamma   90.00
#
_symmetry.space_group_name_H-M   'P 1'
#
loop_
_entity.id
_entity.type
_entity.pdbx_description
1 polymer ?
#
loop_
_entity_poly.entity_id
_entity_poly.type
_entity_poly.pdbx_seq_one_letter_code
_entity_poly.pdbx_strand_id
1 'polypeptide(L)'
;MNEKNMHGRIFKKLREERGYKLKDVAGDVISIRTLTRFENDETSLPIATFEKLLKNCGLASVDYLIYYVENTEIETTEFAKRMKSYMESGFSEEIVNECMKELKKSDIKFAERLDILTFMQLVEWNGRSELFEENKRIIKERIESTSKLGWSEIYGLLHLINSASSKEYSCEYIVRIIEECLKNIPMRNGLSVYLIVAHCDLLIVSLSFLSKNGYYELVEDRCKQTLNIFNE
;
A
#
# COMPACT_ATOMS: atom_id res chain seq x y z
N MET A 1 -27.62 -7.27 -2.57
CA MET A 1 -27.09 -8.65 -2.31
C MET A 1 -26.26 -8.55 -1.04
N ASN A 2 -26.53 -9.37 -0.01
CA ASN A 2 -25.68 -9.35 1.18
C ASN A 2 -24.25 -9.72 0.76
N GLU A 3 -23.28 -8.84 0.98
CA GLU A 3 -21.86 -9.18 0.98
C GLU A 3 -21.67 -10.30 2.01
N LYS A 4 -21.69 -11.54 1.53
CA LYS A 4 -21.39 -12.68 2.39
C LYS A 4 -19.95 -12.50 2.84
N ASN A 5 -19.78 -12.34 4.13
CA ASN A 5 -18.49 -12.37 4.78
C ASN A 5 -17.77 -13.67 4.38
N MET A 6 -16.83 -13.60 3.43
CA MET A 6 -16.13 -14.77 2.89
C MET A 6 -14.87 -15.13 3.68
N HIS A 7 -14.59 -14.38 4.76
CA HIS A 7 -13.36 -14.55 5.53
C HIS A 7 -13.20 -15.96 6.11
N GLY A 8 -14.28 -16.60 6.53
CA GLY A 8 -14.24 -17.94 7.11
C GLY A 8 -13.81 -18.99 6.09
N ARG A 9 -14.43 -19.01 4.90
CA ARG A 9 -14.09 -19.96 3.84
C ARG A 9 -12.67 -19.78 3.30
N ILE A 10 -12.24 -18.53 3.19
CA ILE A 10 -10.87 -18.23 2.75
C ILE A 10 -9.87 -18.67 3.79
N PHE A 11 -10.12 -18.42 5.07
CA PHE A 11 -9.29 -18.90 6.14
C PHE A 11 -9.22 -20.44 6.16
N LYS A 12 -10.36 -21.12 5.98
CA LYS A 12 -10.40 -22.58 5.86
C LYS A 12 -9.49 -23.10 4.75
N LYS A 13 -9.61 -22.52 3.55
CA LYS A 13 -8.78 -22.90 2.40
C LYS A 13 -7.30 -22.73 2.71
N LEU A 14 -6.91 -21.57 3.26
CA LEU A 14 -5.55 -21.27 3.65
C LEU A 14 -5.01 -22.26 4.72
N ARG A 15 -5.80 -22.58 5.73
CA ARG A 15 -5.47 -23.55 6.77
C ARG A 15 -5.24 -24.96 6.18
N GLU A 16 -6.15 -25.41 5.30
CA GLU A 16 -6.09 -26.73 4.66
C GLU A 16 -4.91 -26.86 3.72
N GLU A 17 -4.64 -25.87 2.90
CA GLU A 17 -3.48 -25.83 2.00
C GLU A 17 -2.14 -25.91 2.76
N ARG A 18 -2.11 -25.39 4.00
CA ARG A 18 -0.95 -25.46 4.89
C ARG A 18 -0.92 -26.72 5.78
N GLY A 19 -1.89 -27.61 5.64
CA GLY A 19 -1.95 -28.89 6.34
C GLY A 19 -2.33 -28.83 7.82
N TYR A 20 -2.83 -27.67 8.32
CA TYR A 20 -3.23 -27.53 9.72
C TYR A 20 -4.59 -28.16 9.99
N LYS A 21 -4.69 -28.92 11.09
CA LYS A 21 -5.95 -29.46 11.59
C LYS A 21 -6.70 -28.43 12.41
N LEU A 22 -8.03 -28.51 12.42
CA LEU A 22 -8.90 -27.63 13.21
C LEU A 22 -8.46 -27.52 14.68
N LYS A 23 -8.08 -28.63 15.31
CA LYS A 23 -7.67 -28.67 16.72
C LYS A 23 -6.37 -27.88 16.97
N ASP A 24 -5.45 -27.91 16.01
CA ASP A 24 -4.15 -27.27 16.16
C ASP A 24 -4.30 -25.75 16.04
N VAL A 25 -5.19 -25.31 15.15
CA VAL A 25 -5.49 -23.89 14.94
C VAL A 25 -6.39 -23.32 16.02
N ALA A 26 -7.42 -24.04 16.44
CA ALA A 26 -8.31 -23.60 17.52
C ALA A 26 -7.54 -23.45 18.84
N GLY A 27 -6.66 -24.42 19.15
CA GLY A 27 -5.83 -24.41 20.36
C GLY A 27 -6.65 -24.10 21.63
N ASP A 28 -6.16 -23.12 22.37
CA ASP A 28 -6.83 -22.53 23.54
C ASP A 28 -7.59 -21.23 23.22
N VAL A 29 -7.58 -20.82 21.94
CA VAL A 29 -8.18 -19.54 21.50
C VAL A 29 -9.69 -19.61 21.43
N ILE A 30 -10.23 -20.65 20.75
CA ILE A 30 -11.68 -20.89 20.60
C ILE A 30 -12.00 -22.39 20.54
N SER A 31 -13.27 -22.75 20.71
CA SER A 31 -13.69 -24.14 20.52
C SER A 31 -13.63 -24.55 19.03
N ILE A 32 -13.35 -25.82 18.77
CA ILE A 32 -13.39 -26.40 17.40
C ILE A 32 -14.74 -26.10 16.74
N ARG A 33 -15.84 -26.20 17.50
CA ARG A 33 -17.17 -25.89 17.00
C ARG A 33 -17.29 -24.44 16.54
N THR A 34 -16.73 -23.50 17.28
CA THR A 34 -16.73 -22.06 16.92
C THR A 34 -15.91 -21.84 15.67
N LEU A 35 -14.73 -22.47 15.57
CA LEU A 35 -13.88 -22.38 14.39
C LEU A 35 -14.58 -22.95 13.15
N THR A 36 -15.22 -24.11 13.27
CA THR A 36 -15.99 -24.71 12.16
C THR A 36 -17.12 -23.80 11.68
N ARG A 37 -17.86 -23.18 12.59
CA ARG A 37 -18.90 -22.23 12.23
C ARG A 37 -18.36 -20.99 11.53
N PHE A 38 -17.22 -20.49 11.99
CA PHE A 38 -16.53 -19.40 11.31
C PHE A 38 -16.08 -19.80 9.91
N GLU A 39 -15.45 -20.97 9.75
CA GLU A 39 -14.99 -21.48 8.45
C GLU A 39 -16.11 -21.76 7.45
N ASN A 40 -17.34 -21.92 7.95
CA ASN A 40 -18.54 -22.05 7.12
C ASN A 40 -19.26 -20.70 6.88
N ASP A 41 -18.67 -19.58 7.29
CA ASP A 41 -19.26 -18.24 7.26
C ASP A 41 -20.61 -18.12 8.02
N GLU A 42 -20.83 -18.98 9.03
CA GLU A 42 -22.01 -18.96 9.90
C GLU A 42 -21.87 -17.93 11.03
N THR A 43 -20.68 -17.49 11.33
CA THR A 43 -20.37 -16.50 12.38
C THR A 43 -19.13 -15.68 12.03
N SER A 44 -19.02 -14.50 12.58
CA SER A 44 -17.82 -13.68 12.55
C SER A 44 -16.99 -13.86 13.82
N LEU A 45 -15.71 -13.51 13.76
CA LEU A 45 -14.82 -13.48 14.90
C LEU A 45 -14.33 -12.05 15.16
N PRO A 46 -14.08 -11.69 16.44
CA PRO A 46 -13.33 -10.48 16.74
C PRO A 46 -11.94 -10.53 16.12
N ILE A 47 -11.44 -9.39 15.64
CA ILE A 47 -10.13 -9.31 14.98
C ILE A 47 -8.99 -9.87 15.85
N ALA A 48 -9.00 -9.57 17.15
CA ALA A 48 -7.98 -10.08 18.08
C ALA A 48 -7.99 -11.62 18.23
N THR A 49 -9.17 -12.25 18.08
CA THR A 49 -9.32 -13.70 18.05
C THR A 49 -8.78 -14.25 16.74
N PHE A 50 -9.14 -13.63 15.63
CA PHE A 50 -8.70 -14.03 14.31
C PHE A 50 -7.17 -13.94 14.16
N GLU A 51 -6.54 -12.89 14.65
CA GLU A 51 -5.06 -12.76 14.68
C GLU A 51 -4.37 -13.89 15.45
N LYS A 52 -4.96 -14.36 16.56
CA LYS A 52 -4.43 -15.51 17.30
C LYS A 52 -4.52 -16.81 16.49
N LEU A 53 -5.62 -17.01 15.76
CA LEU A 53 -5.77 -18.16 14.87
C LEU A 53 -4.76 -18.13 13.72
N LEU A 54 -4.51 -16.97 13.13
CA LEU A 54 -3.46 -16.80 12.12
C LEU A 54 -2.07 -17.17 12.68
N LYS A 55 -1.74 -16.71 13.88
CA LYS A 55 -0.49 -17.08 14.58
C LYS A 55 -0.37 -18.58 14.80
N ASN A 56 -1.47 -19.26 15.16
CA ASN A 56 -1.48 -20.72 15.29
C ASN A 56 -1.25 -21.44 13.95
N CYS A 57 -1.52 -20.77 12.83
CA CYS A 57 -1.15 -21.21 11.47
C CYS A 57 0.25 -20.74 11.04
N GLY A 58 1.04 -20.13 11.92
CA GLY A 58 2.34 -19.56 11.56
C GLY A 58 2.28 -18.38 10.59
N LEU A 59 1.17 -17.62 10.61
CA LEU A 59 0.86 -16.54 9.68
C LEU A 59 0.85 -15.18 10.37
N ALA A 60 1.32 -14.17 9.68
CA ALA A 60 1.01 -12.79 9.98
C ALA A 60 -0.32 -12.36 9.33
N SER A 61 -0.95 -11.30 9.85
CA SER A 61 -2.20 -10.77 9.29
C SER A 61 -2.05 -10.35 7.82
N VAL A 62 -0.85 -9.88 7.44
CA VAL A 62 -0.54 -9.50 6.05
C VAL A 62 -0.54 -10.69 5.10
N ASP A 63 -0.04 -11.86 5.53
CA ASP A 63 -0.06 -13.08 4.70
C ASP A 63 -1.50 -13.47 4.37
N TYR A 64 -2.40 -13.33 5.36
CA TYR A 64 -3.81 -13.56 5.15
C TYR A 64 -4.45 -12.54 4.19
N LEU A 65 -4.11 -11.26 4.32
CA LEU A 65 -4.65 -10.21 3.45
C LEU A 65 -4.23 -10.42 2.00
N ILE A 66 -2.97 -10.77 1.74
CA ILE A 66 -2.49 -11.11 0.40
C ILE A 66 -3.28 -12.30 -0.14
N TYR A 67 -3.36 -13.38 0.63
CA TYR A 67 -4.10 -14.58 0.23
C TYR A 67 -5.60 -14.29 0.00
N TYR A 68 -6.19 -13.43 0.84
CA TYR A 68 -7.57 -12.99 0.68
C TYR A 68 -7.77 -12.27 -0.65
N VAL A 69 -6.91 -11.32 -0.98
CA VAL A 69 -6.94 -10.57 -2.25
C VAL A 69 -6.81 -11.50 -3.46
N GLU A 70 -5.91 -12.48 -3.39
CA GLU A 70 -5.69 -13.45 -4.48
C GLU A 70 -6.85 -14.43 -4.67
N ASN A 71 -7.62 -14.73 -3.62
CA ASN A 71 -8.67 -15.75 -3.62
C ASN A 71 -10.09 -15.19 -3.52
N THR A 72 -10.26 -13.89 -3.48
CA THR A 72 -11.54 -13.22 -3.64
C THR A 72 -11.58 -12.50 -4.97
N GLU A 73 -12.72 -12.64 -5.67
CA GLU A 73 -13.09 -11.57 -6.57
C GLU A 73 -13.44 -10.37 -5.68
N ILE A 74 -12.40 -9.62 -5.27
CA ILE A 74 -12.64 -8.28 -4.76
C ILE A 74 -13.48 -7.64 -5.87
N GLU A 75 -14.63 -7.06 -5.50
CA GLU A 75 -15.34 -6.18 -6.42
C GLU A 75 -14.37 -5.06 -6.81
N THR A 76 -13.48 -5.41 -7.72
CA THR A 76 -12.65 -4.42 -8.40
C THR A 76 -13.63 -3.48 -9.05
N THR A 77 -13.51 -2.21 -8.77
CA THR A 77 -14.32 -1.20 -9.42
C THR A 77 -14.32 -1.47 -10.92
N GLU A 78 -15.39 -1.15 -11.63
CA GLU A 78 -15.40 -1.27 -13.11
C GLU A 78 -14.20 -0.57 -13.74
N PHE A 79 -13.71 0.47 -13.10
CA PHE A 79 -12.46 1.13 -13.47
C PHE A 79 -11.26 0.17 -13.35
N ALA A 80 -11.06 -0.50 -12.23
CA ALA A 80 -9.93 -1.41 -12.03
C ALA A 80 -9.96 -2.62 -12.97
N LYS A 81 -11.17 -3.14 -13.29
CA LYS A 81 -11.32 -4.19 -14.31
C LYS A 81 -10.89 -3.73 -15.70
N ARG A 82 -11.28 -2.50 -16.08
CA ARG A 82 -10.84 -1.91 -17.35
C ARG A 82 -9.33 -1.68 -17.37
N MET A 83 -8.75 -1.17 -16.29
CA MET A 83 -7.30 -0.97 -16.20
C MET A 83 -6.53 -2.28 -16.35
N LYS A 84 -7.00 -3.37 -15.73
CA LYS A 84 -6.40 -4.70 -15.92
C LYS A 84 -6.45 -5.13 -17.40
N SER A 85 -7.59 -5.00 -18.05
CA SER A 85 -7.74 -5.32 -19.48
C SER A 85 -6.80 -4.50 -20.36
N TYR A 86 -6.62 -3.22 -20.05
CA TYR A 86 -5.69 -2.35 -20.78
C TYR A 86 -4.22 -2.74 -20.54
N MET A 87 -3.84 -3.15 -19.34
CA MET A 87 -2.49 -3.65 -19.07
C MET A 87 -2.17 -4.91 -19.88
N GLU A 88 -3.17 -5.75 -20.12
CA GLU A 88 -3.04 -6.97 -20.93
C GLU A 88 -2.97 -6.68 -22.44
N SER A 89 -3.67 -5.65 -22.92
CA SER A 89 -3.75 -5.28 -24.35
C SER A 89 -2.74 -4.25 -24.81
N GLY A 90 -1.97 -3.66 -23.90
CA GLY A 90 -1.03 -2.57 -24.16
C GLY A 90 -1.65 -1.18 -23.98
N PHE A 91 -0.77 -0.20 -23.81
CA PHE A 91 -1.16 1.17 -23.48
C PHE A 91 -1.68 1.94 -24.70
N SER A 92 -2.80 2.63 -24.48
CA SER A 92 -3.38 3.52 -25.49
C SER A 92 -3.77 4.87 -24.87
N GLU A 93 -3.99 5.86 -25.73
CA GLU A 93 -4.53 7.16 -25.33
C GLU A 93 -5.90 7.04 -24.66
N GLU A 94 -6.66 5.99 -24.98
CA GLU A 94 -7.95 5.68 -24.36
C GLU A 94 -7.85 5.46 -22.84
N ILE A 95 -6.77 4.82 -22.38
CA ILE A 95 -6.52 4.59 -20.96
C ILE A 95 -6.37 5.91 -20.21
N VAL A 96 -5.57 6.82 -20.76
CA VAL A 96 -5.37 8.15 -20.16
C VAL A 96 -6.70 8.89 -20.09
N ASN A 97 -7.50 8.84 -21.15
CA ASN A 97 -8.82 9.45 -21.17
C ASN A 97 -9.77 8.88 -20.12
N GLU A 98 -9.75 7.57 -19.88
CA GLU A 98 -10.53 6.95 -18.81
C GLU A 98 -10.03 7.38 -17.43
N CYS A 99 -8.72 7.39 -17.17
CA CYS A 99 -8.13 7.91 -15.96
C CYS A 99 -8.56 9.37 -15.68
N MET A 100 -8.53 10.21 -16.70
CA MET A 100 -8.94 11.61 -16.60
C MET A 100 -10.44 11.77 -16.33
N LYS A 101 -11.29 10.86 -16.81
CA LYS A 101 -12.72 10.84 -16.45
C LYS A 101 -12.94 10.46 -14.99
N GLU A 102 -12.22 9.45 -14.49
CA GLU A 102 -12.32 9.04 -13.08
C GLU A 102 -11.85 10.15 -12.13
N LEU A 103 -10.73 10.82 -12.45
CA LEU A 103 -10.21 11.93 -11.64
C LEU A 103 -11.16 13.14 -11.54
N LYS A 104 -12.11 13.29 -12.47
CA LYS A 104 -13.13 14.35 -12.45
C LYS A 104 -14.28 14.10 -11.48
N LYS A 105 -14.44 12.86 -10.99
CA LYS A 105 -15.53 12.54 -10.07
C LYS A 105 -15.36 13.27 -8.74
N SER A 106 -16.43 13.88 -8.25
CA SER A 106 -16.42 14.66 -7.00
C SER A 106 -16.29 13.78 -5.76
N ASP A 107 -16.68 12.51 -5.85
CA ASP A 107 -16.72 11.52 -4.75
C ASP A 107 -15.55 10.54 -4.78
N ILE A 108 -14.55 10.77 -5.64
CA ILE A 108 -13.35 9.92 -5.72
C ILE A 108 -12.60 9.90 -4.39
N LYS A 109 -12.34 8.70 -3.87
CA LYS A 109 -11.61 8.51 -2.62
C LYS A 109 -10.11 8.75 -2.80
N PHE A 110 -9.44 9.07 -1.70
CA PHE A 110 -7.98 9.33 -1.71
C PHE A 110 -7.17 8.15 -2.30
N ALA A 111 -7.47 6.92 -1.89
CA ALA A 111 -6.80 5.73 -2.40
C ALA A 111 -7.01 5.54 -3.90
N GLU A 112 -8.24 5.69 -4.40
CA GLU A 112 -8.56 5.59 -5.83
C GLU A 112 -7.84 6.65 -6.65
N ARG A 113 -7.78 7.88 -6.14
CA ARG A 113 -7.04 8.99 -6.76
C ARG A 113 -5.56 8.65 -6.88
N LEU A 114 -4.99 8.10 -5.81
CA LEU A 114 -3.61 7.69 -5.76
C LEU A 114 -3.31 6.56 -6.76
N ASP A 115 -4.17 5.54 -6.82
CA ASP A 115 -4.04 4.43 -7.76
C ASP A 115 -4.07 4.90 -9.21
N ILE A 116 -4.96 5.84 -9.54
CA ILE A 116 -5.05 6.42 -10.89
C ILE A 116 -3.77 7.19 -11.24
N LEU A 117 -3.26 8.03 -10.35
CA LEU A 117 -2.04 8.80 -10.61
C LEU A 117 -0.82 7.88 -10.74
N THR A 118 -0.76 6.82 -9.92
CA THR A 118 0.25 5.75 -10.02
C THR A 118 0.22 5.11 -11.39
N PHE A 119 -0.96 4.70 -11.82
CA PHE A 119 -1.16 4.06 -13.11
C PHE A 119 -0.75 4.99 -14.26
N MET A 120 -1.16 6.25 -14.24
CA MET A 120 -0.77 7.25 -15.25
C MET A 120 0.75 7.46 -15.31
N GLN A 121 1.43 7.33 -14.17
CA GLN A 121 2.89 7.40 -14.13
C GLN A 121 3.55 6.14 -14.73
N LEU A 122 3.03 4.95 -14.42
CA LEU A 122 3.53 3.68 -14.98
C LEU A 122 3.45 3.62 -16.51
N VAL A 123 2.46 4.29 -17.10
CA VAL A 123 2.32 4.38 -18.56
C VAL A 123 3.16 5.50 -19.17
N GLU A 124 4.08 6.08 -18.38
CA GLU A 124 4.96 7.16 -18.83
C GLU A 124 4.20 8.34 -19.48
N TRP A 125 3.00 8.62 -18.98
CA TRP A 125 2.20 9.71 -19.51
C TRP A 125 2.86 11.05 -19.19
N ASN A 126 3.43 11.68 -20.19
CA ASN A 126 4.11 12.97 -20.10
C ASN A 126 3.18 14.17 -20.36
N GLY A 127 1.90 13.92 -20.55
CA GLY A 127 0.90 14.99 -20.74
C GLY A 127 0.72 15.81 -19.48
N ARG A 128 0.76 17.13 -19.61
CA ARG A 128 0.38 18.05 -18.53
C ARG A 128 -1.06 18.47 -18.74
N SER A 129 -1.92 18.16 -17.77
CA SER A 129 -3.26 18.71 -17.73
C SER A 129 -3.46 19.40 -16.38
N GLU A 130 -4.25 20.47 -16.39
CA GLU A 130 -4.63 21.18 -15.17
C GLU A 130 -5.27 20.23 -14.14
N LEU A 131 -6.09 19.29 -14.60
CA LEU A 131 -6.70 18.27 -13.75
C LEU A 131 -5.69 17.36 -13.08
N PHE A 132 -4.63 16.95 -13.77
CA PHE A 132 -3.58 16.11 -13.20
C PHE A 132 -2.80 16.86 -12.13
N GLU A 133 -2.42 18.10 -12.40
CA GLU A 133 -1.73 18.96 -11.42
C GLU A 133 -2.61 19.25 -10.19
N GLU A 134 -3.89 19.49 -10.40
CA GLU A 134 -4.85 19.66 -9.30
C GLU A 134 -4.93 18.43 -8.40
N ASN A 135 -4.96 17.23 -9.00
CA ASN A 135 -5.00 16.01 -8.23
C ASN A 135 -3.68 15.73 -7.49
N LYS A 136 -2.54 16.06 -8.07
CA LYS A 136 -1.24 16.04 -7.37
C LYS A 136 -1.24 16.98 -6.16
N ARG A 137 -1.80 18.18 -6.31
CA ARG A 137 -1.93 19.16 -5.22
C ARG A 137 -2.80 18.61 -4.08
N ILE A 138 -3.93 18.00 -4.39
CA ILE A 138 -4.81 17.38 -3.38
C ILE A 138 -4.07 16.31 -2.58
N ILE A 139 -3.29 15.45 -3.26
CA ILE A 139 -2.50 14.42 -2.58
C ILE A 139 -1.44 15.04 -1.70
N LYS A 140 -0.71 16.05 -2.19
CA LYS A 140 0.32 16.77 -1.44
C LYS A 140 -0.26 17.40 -0.18
N GLU A 141 -1.35 18.16 -0.29
CA GLU A 141 -2.03 18.81 0.84
C GLU A 141 -2.49 17.78 1.88
N ARG A 142 -3.03 16.65 1.44
CA ARG A 142 -3.44 15.56 2.34
C ARG A 142 -2.26 15.02 3.12
N ILE A 143 -1.13 14.76 2.46
CA ILE A 143 0.09 14.23 3.08
C ILE A 143 0.66 15.25 4.07
N GLU A 144 0.73 16.50 3.70
CA GLU A 144 1.26 17.58 4.55
C GLU A 144 0.40 17.83 5.79
N SER A 145 -0.91 17.56 5.73
CA SER A 145 -1.82 17.67 6.87
C SER A 145 -1.77 16.46 7.81
N THR A 146 -1.07 15.42 7.45
CA THR A 146 -1.01 14.15 8.22
C THR A 146 0.15 14.22 9.22
N SER A 147 -0.13 13.93 10.49
CA SER A 147 0.88 13.96 11.57
C SER A 147 1.82 12.76 11.57
N LYS A 148 1.43 11.68 10.91
CA LYS A 148 2.22 10.44 10.80
C LYS A 148 1.98 9.80 9.45
N LEU A 149 3.06 9.50 8.74
CA LEU A 149 2.99 8.81 7.45
C LEU A 149 2.58 7.35 7.64
N GLY A 150 1.43 6.98 7.08
CA GLY A 150 0.99 5.60 6.89
C GLY A 150 1.36 5.09 5.50
N TRP A 151 0.93 3.87 5.19
CA TRP A 151 1.19 3.24 3.90
C TRP A 151 0.76 4.10 2.71
N SER A 152 -0.47 4.63 2.74
CA SER A 152 -1.01 5.43 1.64
C SER A 152 -0.27 6.74 1.44
N GLU A 153 0.16 7.39 2.51
CA GLU A 153 0.91 8.64 2.45
C GLU A 153 2.32 8.41 1.91
N ILE A 154 3.00 7.33 2.35
CA ILE A 154 4.33 6.97 1.84
C ILE A 154 4.25 6.65 0.34
N TYR A 155 3.25 5.89 -0.06
CA TYR A 155 3.03 5.53 -1.46
C TYR A 155 2.72 6.75 -2.33
N GLY A 156 1.90 7.68 -1.79
CA GLY A 156 1.64 8.98 -2.42
C GLY A 156 2.90 9.82 -2.62
N LEU A 157 3.76 9.89 -1.61
CA LEU A 157 5.04 10.60 -1.69
C LEU A 157 5.99 9.99 -2.73
N LEU A 158 6.09 8.65 -2.78
CA LEU A 158 6.87 7.95 -3.80
C LEU A 158 6.49 8.41 -5.21
N HIS A 159 5.17 8.47 -5.48
CA HIS A 159 4.69 8.91 -6.78
C HIS A 159 4.94 10.39 -7.05
N LEU A 160 4.68 11.24 -6.08
CA LEU A 160 4.91 12.68 -6.22
C LEU A 160 6.38 12.99 -6.50
N ILE A 161 7.31 12.38 -5.76
CA ILE A 161 8.75 12.64 -5.91
C ILE A 161 9.29 12.05 -7.22
N ASN A 162 8.87 10.83 -7.60
CA ASN A 162 9.28 10.22 -8.86
C ASN A 162 8.82 10.99 -10.09
N SER A 163 7.63 11.60 -10.02
CA SER A 163 7.06 12.39 -11.12
C SER A 163 7.53 13.86 -11.12
N ALA A 164 8.24 14.28 -10.07
CA ALA A 164 8.61 15.68 -9.90
C ALA A 164 9.78 16.10 -10.80
N SER A 165 9.63 17.26 -11.42
CA SER A 165 10.78 18.01 -11.90
C SER A 165 11.50 18.68 -10.71
N SER A 166 12.80 18.98 -10.88
CA SER A 166 13.61 19.67 -9.88
C SER A 166 13.05 21.05 -9.43
N LYS A 167 12.05 21.56 -10.15
CA LYS A 167 11.39 22.85 -9.85
C LYS A 167 10.16 22.71 -8.94
N GLU A 168 9.65 21.49 -8.74
CA GLU A 168 8.40 21.28 -8.01
C GLU A 168 8.60 21.10 -6.51
N TYR A 169 9.76 20.60 -6.10
CA TYR A 169 10.11 20.40 -4.69
C TYR A 169 11.43 21.05 -4.34
N SER A 170 11.46 21.75 -3.22
CA SER A 170 12.71 22.27 -2.69
C SER A 170 13.56 21.16 -2.05
N CYS A 171 14.86 21.39 -1.97
CA CYS A 171 15.78 20.50 -1.27
C CYS A 171 15.33 20.33 0.20
N GLU A 172 14.93 21.38 0.87
CA GLU A 172 14.47 21.38 2.26
C GLU A 172 13.24 20.50 2.46
N TYR A 173 12.31 20.50 1.50
CA TYR A 173 11.14 19.65 1.54
C TYR A 173 11.54 18.17 1.48
N ILE A 174 12.42 17.80 0.56
CA ILE A 174 12.90 16.42 0.42
C ILE A 174 13.71 15.97 1.64
N VAL A 175 14.55 16.84 2.21
CA VAL A 175 15.29 16.56 3.44
C VAL A 175 14.32 16.28 4.60
N ARG A 176 13.27 17.08 4.75
CA ARG A 176 12.23 16.85 5.76
C ARG A 176 11.55 15.48 5.61
N ILE A 177 11.26 15.06 4.37
CA ILE A 177 10.70 13.73 4.11
C ILE A 177 11.67 12.63 4.54
N ILE A 178 12.96 12.76 4.22
CA ILE A 178 13.99 11.80 4.64
C ILE A 178 14.04 11.72 6.17
N GLU A 179 14.08 12.84 6.87
CA GLU A 179 14.10 12.90 8.33
C GLU A 179 12.87 12.25 8.95
N GLU A 180 11.69 12.49 8.38
CA GLU A 180 10.44 11.89 8.84
C GLU A 180 10.43 10.37 8.61
N CYS A 181 10.96 9.90 7.49
CA CYS A 181 11.13 8.48 7.23
C CYS A 181 12.08 7.85 8.27
N LEU A 182 13.25 8.43 8.49
CA LEU A 182 14.25 7.90 9.43
C LEU A 182 13.72 7.82 10.88
N LYS A 183 12.93 8.81 11.32
CA LYS A 183 12.30 8.81 12.64
C LYS A 183 11.22 7.72 12.80
N ASN A 184 10.53 7.40 11.72
CA ASN A 184 9.33 6.57 11.75
C ASN A 184 9.56 5.14 11.23
N ILE A 185 10.79 4.75 10.86
CA ILE A 185 11.09 3.38 10.46
C ILE A 185 10.76 2.44 11.63
N PRO A 186 9.80 1.54 11.48
CA PRO A 186 9.31 0.72 12.58
C PRO A 186 10.23 -0.48 12.82
N MET A 187 11.44 -0.27 13.34
CA MET A 187 12.48 -1.31 13.55
C MET A 187 12.12 -2.40 14.56
N ARG A 188 11.04 -2.26 15.33
CA ARG A 188 10.85 -3.10 16.53
C ARG A 188 9.68 -4.08 16.51
N ASN A 189 8.83 -4.11 15.50
CA ASN A 189 7.67 -4.99 15.47
C ASN A 189 7.54 -5.72 14.14
N GLY A 190 7.60 -7.05 14.12
CA GLY A 190 7.60 -7.90 12.93
C GLY A 190 6.42 -7.75 11.96
N LEU A 191 5.42 -6.93 12.27
CA LEU A 191 4.31 -6.54 11.38
C LEU A 191 4.70 -5.49 10.33
N SER A 192 5.91 -4.99 10.40
CA SER A 192 6.30 -3.77 9.71
C SER A 192 7.20 -3.99 8.49
N VAL A 193 7.46 -5.22 8.07
CA VAL A 193 8.37 -5.47 6.93
C VAL A 193 7.92 -4.70 5.69
N TYR A 194 6.63 -4.71 5.36
CA TYR A 194 6.11 -3.96 4.21
C TYR A 194 6.21 -2.45 4.42
N LEU A 195 5.98 -1.98 5.63
CA LEU A 195 6.13 -0.57 5.96
C LEU A 195 7.61 -0.16 5.98
N ILE A 196 8.50 -1.04 6.43
CA ILE A 196 9.96 -0.84 6.34
C ILE A 196 10.37 -0.72 4.87
N VAL A 197 9.94 -1.66 4.02
CA VAL A 197 10.23 -1.63 2.58
C VAL A 197 9.75 -0.33 1.95
N ALA A 198 8.51 0.09 2.24
CA ALA A 198 7.97 1.35 1.72
C ALA A 198 8.77 2.59 2.19
N HIS A 199 9.23 2.61 3.44
CA HIS A 199 10.12 3.68 3.92
C HIS A 199 11.49 3.64 3.23
N CYS A 200 12.05 2.45 3.01
CA CYS A 200 13.30 2.30 2.27
C CYS A 200 13.16 2.79 0.82
N ASP A 201 12.07 2.44 0.16
CA ASP A 201 11.80 2.90 -1.20
C ASP A 201 11.66 4.43 -1.25
N LEU A 202 10.96 5.03 -0.29
CA LEU A 202 10.83 6.47 -0.20
C LEU A 202 12.18 7.16 0.07
N LEU A 203 13.03 6.57 0.91
CA LEU A 203 14.39 7.05 1.13
C LEU A 203 15.22 7.00 -0.16
N ILE A 204 15.20 5.87 -0.87
CA ILE A 204 15.95 5.68 -2.12
C ILE A 204 15.50 6.72 -3.17
N VAL A 205 14.19 6.91 -3.34
CA VAL A 205 13.64 7.88 -4.29
C VAL A 205 14.02 9.31 -3.90
N SER A 206 13.93 9.65 -2.61
CA SER A 206 14.27 10.98 -2.10
C SER A 206 15.77 11.27 -2.26
N LEU A 207 16.64 10.31 -1.95
CA LEU A 207 18.08 10.44 -2.14
C LEU A 207 18.45 10.53 -3.62
N SER A 208 17.77 9.76 -4.47
CA SER A 208 17.95 9.83 -5.93
C SER A 208 17.56 11.20 -6.49
N PHE A 209 16.47 11.79 -5.97
CA PHE A 209 16.07 13.14 -6.34
C PHE A 209 17.14 14.17 -5.97
N LEU A 210 17.65 14.13 -4.73
CA LEU A 210 18.73 15.02 -4.29
C LEU A 210 19.98 14.86 -5.13
N SER A 211 20.39 13.62 -5.42
CA SER A 211 21.56 13.31 -6.25
C SER A 211 21.42 13.88 -7.66
N LYS A 212 20.27 13.68 -8.31
CA LYS A 212 19.98 14.23 -9.65
C LYS A 212 20.02 15.76 -9.69
N ASN A 213 19.81 16.41 -8.56
CA ASN A 213 19.85 17.86 -8.42
C ASN A 213 21.16 18.40 -7.86
N GLY A 214 22.24 17.58 -7.75
CA GLY A 214 23.58 17.99 -7.40
C GLY A 214 23.89 18.11 -5.90
N TYR A 215 23.00 17.65 -5.01
CA TYR A 215 23.16 17.72 -3.54
C TYR A 215 23.96 16.52 -2.99
N TYR A 216 25.13 16.23 -3.56
CA TYR A 216 25.89 14.99 -3.29
C TYR A 216 26.37 14.86 -1.83
N GLU A 217 26.86 15.95 -1.21
CA GLU A 217 27.30 15.92 0.20
C GLU A 217 26.16 15.57 1.15
N LEU A 218 24.97 16.13 0.89
CA LEU A 218 23.79 15.85 1.67
C LEU A 218 23.32 14.39 1.50
N VAL A 219 23.42 13.86 0.28
CA VAL A 219 23.11 12.44 -0.01
C VAL A 219 24.07 11.54 0.77
N GLU A 220 25.37 11.82 0.76
CA GLU A 220 26.37 11.04 1.49
C GLU A 220 26.09 11.02 3.00
N ASP A 221 25.79 12.18 3.60
CA ASP A 221 25.46 12.30 5.03
C ASP A 221 24.21 11.49 5.38
N ARG A 222 23.14 11.62 4.60
CA ARG A 222 21.88 10.90 4.84
C ARG A 222 22.01 9.39 4.62
N CYS A 223 22.83 8.95 3.66
CA CYS A 223 23.16 7.53 3.50
C CYS A 223 23.86 6.98 4.74
N LYS A 224 24.83 7.69 5.30
CA LYS A 224 25.52 7.29 6.54
C LYS A 224 24.55 7.19 7.71
N GLN A 225 23.66 8.16 7.89
CA GLN A 225 22.65 8.12 8.93
C GLN A 225 21.70 6.92 8.77
N THR A 226 21.25 6.64 7.54
CA THR A 226 20.41 5.50 7.24
C THR A 226 21.10 4.19 7.61
N LEU A 227 22.35 4.00 7.20
CA LEU A 227 23.12 2.80 7.53
C LEU A 227 23.30 2.60 9.03
N ASN A 228 23.49 3.66 9.80
CA ASN A 228 23.61 3.56 11.26
C ASN A 228 22.32 3.02 11.91
N ILE A 229 21.15 3.45 11.42
CA ILE A 229 19.84 2.97 11.93
C ILE A 229 19.66 1.47 11.71
N PHE A 230 20.14 0.94 10.57
CA PHE A 230 20.01 -0.49 10.25
C PHE A 230 21.09 -1.37 10.93
N ASN A 231 22.16 -0.77 11.49
CA ASN A 231 23.22 -1.47 12.20
C ASN A 231 22.99 -1.53 13.73
N GLU A 232 22.02 -0.80 14.27
CA GLU A 232 21.57 -0.84 15.68
C GLU A 232 20.42 -1.87 15.88
#